data_e0a67c3e052abef2601869f350c79892
#
_entry.id   e0a67c3e052abef2601869f350c79892
#
_cell.length_a   1.000
_cell.length_b   1.000
_cell.length_c   1.000
_cell.angle_alpha   90.00
_cell.angle_beta   90.00
_cell.angle_gamma   90.00
#
_symmetry.space_group_name_H-M   'P 1'
#
loop_
_entity.id
_entity.type
_entity.pdbx_description
1 polymer ?
#
loop_
_entity_poly.entity_id
_entity_poly.type
_entity_poly.pdbx_seq_one_letter_code
_entity_poly.pdbx_strand_id
1 'polypeptide(L)'
;LRPGGAEGVEVIEAAEKGQDILLQLKGFFAPSPLIHDAPIKGDAGEADEPEVEPVSRRAEFLFSNFRQGHHLVFANARSTVESTTDRLRRACERERVPNPFHPHHGSLSREIREATEAALRDDSRPATSISTSTLELGIDLGAVESVVQLGAAPTVSSLRQRMGRSGRRGSAS
;
A
#
# COMPACT_ATOMS: atom_id res chain seq x y z
N LEU A 1 2.90 16.67 16.97
CA LEU A 1 3.72 16.52 15.77
C LEU A 1 4.57 17.78 15.59
N ARG A 2 5.88 17.69 15.79
CA ARG A 2 6.79 18.84 15.58
C ARG A 2 7.19 18.89 14.09
N PRO A 3 7.15 20.04 13.44
CA PRO A 3 7.73 20.24 12.13
C PRO A 3 9.24 20.43 12.28
N GLY A 4 10.03 19.49 11.81
CA GLY A 4 11.48 19.62 11.82
C GLY A 4 12.19 18.36 11.39
N GLY A 5 12.69 18.34 10.16
CA GLY A 5 13.74 17.42 9.71
C GLY A 5 13.28 16.07 9.21
N ALA A 6 13.68 15.76 7.98
CA ALA A 6 13.46 14.48 7.28
C ALA A 6 14.37 13.34 7.78
N GLU A 7 14.64 13.25 9.07
CA GLU A 7 15.45 12.18 9.66
C GLU A 7 14.78 11.68 10.94
N GLY A 8 14.02 10.60 10.81
CA GLY A 8 13.40 9.93 11.94
C GLY A 8 12.62 8.71 11.52
N VAL A 9 13.30 7.63 11.19
CA VAL A 9 12.70 6.31 11.19
C VAL A 9 12.75 5.85 12.66
N GLU A 10 11.58 5.80 13.33
CA GLU A 10 11.49 5.21 14.67
C GLU A 10 11.18 3.71 14.49
N VAL A 11 12.09 2.86 14.94
CA VAL A 11 11.92 1.42 14.99
C VAL A 11 11.33 1.05 16.35
N ILE A 12 10.11 0.53 16.36
CA ILE A 12 9.46 0.01 17.56
C ILE A 12 9.63 -1.52 17.58
N GLU A 13 10.44 -2.01 18.50
CA GLU A 13 10.62 -3.46 18.74
C GLU A 13 9.63 -3.93 19.81
N ALA A 14 8.82 -4.90 19.50
CA ALA A 14 7.92 -5.56 20.46
C ALA A 14 8.57 -6.87 20.93
N ALA A 15 9.06 -6.89 22.18
CA ALA A 15 9.67 -8.07 22.80
C ALA A 15 8.61 -9.02 23.40
N GLU A 16 7.83 -9.70 22.57
CA GLU A 16 7.12 -10.92 22.99
C GLU A 16 7.70 -12.09 22.18
N LYS A 17 7.77 -13.30 22.79
CA LYS A 17 8.23 -14.55 22.14
C LYS A 17 7.33 -14.90 20.95
N GLY A 18 7.52 -14.22 19.86
CA GLY A 18 6.86 -14.28 18.57
C GLY A 18 7.82 -13.71 17.53
N GLN A 19 7.54 -13.89 16.27
CA GLN A 19 8.38 -13.39 15.18
C GLN A 19 8.72 -11.91 15.38
N ASP A 20 10.00 -11.57 15.25
CA ASP A 20 10.45 -10.17 15.25
C ASP A 20 9.78 -9.42 14.09
N ILE A 21 9.06 -8.35 14.42
CA ILE A 21 8.37 -7.51 13.43
C ILE A 21 9.19 -6.22 13.29
N LEU A 22 9.74 -5.99 12.12
CA LEU A 22 10.35 -4.72 11.77
C LEU A 22 9.26 -3.75 11.26
N LEU A 23 9.00 -2.68 12.01
CA LEU A 23 8.06 -1.63 11.62
C LEU A 23 8.82 -0.40 11.11
N GLN A 24 8.53 0.02 9.87
CA GLN A 24 9.06 1.24 9.28
C GLN A 24 7.92 2.23 9.01
N LEU A 25 8.03 3.45 9.50
CA LEU A 25 7.11 4.55 9.19
C LEU A 25 7.74 5.49 8.17
N LYS A 26 7.07 5.74 7.05
CA LYS A 26 7.52 6.67 6.02
C LYS A 26 6.47 7.73 5.74
N GLY A 27 6.86 9.00 5.88
CA GLY A 27 6.01 10.15 5.56
C GLY A 27 6.31 10.70 4.16
N PHE A 28 5.25 11.06 3.42
CA PHE A 28 5.34 11.77 2.15
C PHE A 28 4.60 13.10 2.34
N PHE A 29 5.35 14.21 2.26
CA PHE A 29 4.79 15.54 2.46
C PHE A 29 4.69 16.26 1.12
N ALA A 30 3.52 16.90 0.87
CA ALA A 30 3.46 17.99 -0.09
C ALA A 30 4.07 19.22 0.58
N PRO A 31 4.85 20.06 -0.14
CA PRO A 31 5.02 21.43 0.30
C PRO A 31 3.61 22.03 0.38
N SER A 32 3.18 22.41 1.61
CA SER A 32 1.92 23.15 1.74
C SER A 32 2.07 24.42 0.90
N PRO A 33 1.17 24.73 -0.04
CA PRO A 33 1.12 26.07 -0.57
C PRO A 33 0.90 26.97 0.64
N LEU A 34 1.85 27.85 0.93
CA LEU A 34 1.68 28.91 1.91
C LEU A 34 0.34 29.56 1.57
N ILE A 35 -0.59 29.55 2.53
CA ILE A 35 -1.87 30.22 2.40
C ILE A 35 -1.55 31.72 2.36
N HIS A 36 -1.26 32.22 1.18
CA HIS A 36 -1.33 33.61 0.84
C HIS A 36 -2.59 33.79 -0.01
N ASP A 37 -3.62 34.35 0.62
CA ASP A 37 -4.78 34.99 0.04
C ASP A 37 -5.13 34.60 -1.42
N ALA A 38 -5.75 33.42 -1.59
CA ALA A 38 -6.48 33.12 -2.80
C ALA A 38 -7.93 33.60 -2.63
N PRO A 39 -8.44 34.50 -3.50
CA PRO A 39 -9.84 34.89 -3.45
C PRO A 39 -10.72 33.68 -3.71
N ILE A 40 -11.76 33.51 -2.89
CA ILE A 40 -12.81 32.51 -3.07
C ILE A 40 -13.50 32.81 -4.42
N LYS A 41 -13.13 32.08 -5.48
CA LYS A 41 -13.89 32.06 -6.72
C LYS A 41 -14.88 30.90 -6.66
N GLY A 42 -16.16 31.27 -6.64
CA GLY A 42 -17.25 30.34 -6.83
C GLY A 42 -17.23 29.77 -8.26
N ASP A 43 -17.79 28.58 -8.31
CA ASP A 43 -18.38 27.91 -9.47
C ASP A 43 -17.53 27.85 -10.75
N ALA A 44 -16.78 26.76 -10.90
CA ALA A 44 -16.29 26.31 -12.20
C ALA A 44 -16.01 24.81 -12.16
N GLY A 45 -16.59 24.12 -13.09
CA GLY A 45 -16.50 22.77 -13.58
C GLY A 45 -15.32 21.88 -13.16
N GLU A 46 -15.55 20.59 -13.24
CA GLU A 46 -14.58 19.51 -13.03
C GLU A 46 -13.22 19.83 -13.67
N ALA A 47 -12.40 20.55 -12.93
CA ALA A 47 -11.00 20.72 -13.26
C ALA A 47 -10.29 19.47 -12.72
N ASP A 48 -9.61 18.78 -13.61
CA ASP A 48 -8.63 17.74 -13.32
C ASP A 48 -7.76 18.22 -12.14
N GLU A 49 -7.96 17.64 -10.94
CA GLU A 49 -7.22 18.07 -9.76
C GLU A 49 -5.72 17.93 -10.06
N PRO A 50 -4.90 18.95 -9.81
CA PRO A 50 -3.48 18.87 -10.06
C PRO A 50 -2.93 17.67 -9.27
N GLU A 51 -2.23 16.80 -9.96
CA GLU A 51 -1.63 15.58 -9.44
C GLU A 51 -0.79 15.90 -8.20
N VAL A 52 -1.35 15.64 -7.02
CA VAL A 52 -0.73 16.02 -5.75
C VAL A 52 0.58 15.23 -5.60
N GLU A 53 1.72 15.90 -5.66
CA GLU A 53 3.08 15.35 -5.59
C GLU A 53 3.29 14.19 -4.57
N PRO A 54 2.67 14.22 -3.36
CA PRO A 54 2.82 13.13 -2.40
C PRO A 54 2.25 11.81 -2.85
N VAL A 55 1.19 11.82 -3.68
CA VAL A 55 0.58 10.58 -4.21
C VAL A 55 1.49 9.97 -5.26
N SER A 56 2.15 10.81 -6.08
CA SER A 56 3.14 10.35 -7.06
C SER A 56 4.36 9.73 -6.37
N ARG A 57 4.96 10.41 -5.40
CA ARG A 57 6.11 9.91 -4.62
C ARG A 57 5.80 8.60 -3.88
N ARG A 58 4.59 8.45 -3.37
CA ARG A 58 4.14 7.20 -2.74
C ARG A 58 4.05 6.06 -3.74
N ALA A 59 3.51 6.31 -4.94
CA ALA A 59 3.44 5.31 -6.00
C ALA A 59 4.84 4.92 -6.48
N GLU A 60 5.75 5.87 -6.65
CA GLU A 60 7.16 5.62 -6.99
C GLU A 60 7.87 4.75 -5.94
N PHE A 61 7.64 5.05 -4.66
CA PHE A 61 8.17 4.24 -3.57
C PHE A 61 7.64 2.80 -3.62
N LEU A 62 6.33 2.62 -3.81
CA LEU A 62 5.73 1.30 -3.94
C LEU A 62 6.27 0.55 -5.15
N PHE A 63 6.37 1.21 -6.30
CA PHE A 63 6.94 0.62 -7.52
C PHE A 63 8.38 0.16 -7.31
N SER A 64 9.22 0.99 -6.70
CA SER A 64 10.64 0.69 -6.53
C SER A 64 10.90 -0.46 -5.54
N ASN A 65 10.06 -0.60 -4.51
CA ASN A 65 10.32 -1.51 -3.40
C ASN A 65 9.48 -2.78 -3.40
N PHE A 66 8.31 -2.80 -4.08
CA PHE A 66 7.33 -3.87 -3.96
C PHE A 66 6.93 -4.50 -5.31
N ARG A 67 7.74 -4.32 -6.35
CA ARG A 67 7.53 -4.99 -7.65
C ARG A 67 8.13 -6.39 -7.72
N GLN A 68 8.92 -6.79 -6.75
CA GLN A 68 9.52 -8.12 -6.64
C GLN A 68 9.04 -8.77 -5.35
N GLY A 69 8.90 -10.10 -5.36
CA GLY A 69 8.40 -10.83 -4.20
C GLY A 69 6.87 -10.76 -4.04
N HIS A 70 6.38 -11.11 -2.83
CA HIS A 70 4.96 -11.15 -2.50
C HIS A 70 4.64 -10.18 -1.37
N HIS A 71 3.80 -9.19 -1.65
CA HIS A 71 3.50 -8.14 -0.69
C HIS A 71 2.02 -7.80 -0.64
N LEU A 72 1.57 -7.30 0.52
CA LEU A 72 0.23 -6.76 0.72
C LEU A 72 0.32 -5.27 1.02
N VAL A 73 -0.43 -4.46 0.29
CA VAL A 73 -0.56 -3.02 0.51
C VAL A 73 -2.00 -2.74 0.90
N PHE A 74 -2.22 -2.37 2.15
CA PHE A 74 -3.57 -2.05 2.64
C PHE A 74 -3.88 -0.56 2.51
N ALA A 75 -5.06 -0.26 1.99
CA ALA A 75 -5.64 1.08 1.93
C ALA A 75 -7.02 1.11 2.59
N ASN A 76 -7.45 2.28 3.04
CA ASN A 76 -8.72 2.41 3.75
C ASN A 76 -9.92 2.62 2.82
N ALA A 77 -9.68 3.03 1.56
CA ALA A 77 -10.74 3.31 0.60
C ALA A 77 -10.51 2.55 -0.72
N ARG A 78 -11.61 2.15 -1.38
CA ARG A 78 -11.58 1.52 -2.70
C ARG A 78 -10.95 2.42 -3.76
N SER A 79 -11.30 3.71 -3.75
CA SER A 79 -10.71 4.71 -4.66
C SER A 79 -9.19 4.78 -4.53
N THR A 80 -8.66 4.67 -3.30
CA THR A 80 -7.20 4.61 -3.08
C THR A 80 -6.59 3.33 -3.63
N VAL A 81 -7.28 2.18 -3.52
CA VAL A 81 -6.83 0.91 -4.13
C VAL A 81 -6.76 1.07 -5.64
N GLU A 82 -7.84 1.52 -6.27
CA GLU A 82 -7.96 1.66 -7.72
C GLU A 82 -6.93 2.66 -8.28
N SER A 83 -6.87 3.87 -7.71
CA SER A 83 -5.94 4.91 -8.17
C SER A 83 -4.49 4.52 -7.98
N THR A 84 -4.14 3.88 -6.85
CA THR A 84 -2.77 3.40 -6.60
C THR A 84 -2.41 2.29 -7.59
N THR A 85 -3.28 1.31 -7.80
CA THR A 85 -3.05 0.21 -8.74
C THR A 85 -2.89 0.71 -10.18
N ASP A 86 -3.73 1.65 -10.62
CA ASP A 86 -3.63 2.24 -11.97
C ASP A 86 -2.31 2.98 -12.17
N ARG A 87 -1.87 3.78 -11.18
CA ARG A 87 -0.57 4.46 -11.23
C ARG A 87 0.61 3.49 -11.32
N LEU A 88 0.57 2.42 -10.53
CA LEU A 88 1.60 1.37 -10.54
C LEU A 88 1.60 0.61 -11.88
N ARG A 89 0.43 0.31 -12.44
CA ARG A 89 0.29 -0.28 -13.77
C ARG A 89 0.93 0.61 -14.84
N ARG A 90 0.59 1.92 -14.85
CA ARG A 90 1.20 2.90 -15.78
C ARG A 90 2.70 3.02 -15.59
N ALA A 91 3.21 2.92 -14.36
CA ALA A 91 4.65 2.90 -14.11
C ALA A 91 5.30 1.65 -14.73
N CYS A 92 4.69 0.46 -14.60
CA CYS A 92 5.15 -0.75 -15.26
C CYS A 92 5.17 -0.62 -16.78
N GLU A 93 4.12 -0.05 -17.37
CA GLU A 93 4.03 0.19 -18.82
C GLU A 93 5.13 1.15 -19.31
N ARG A 94 5.36 2.25 -18.59
CA ARG A 94 6.41 3.23 -18.91
C ARG A 94 7.80 2.60 -18.85
N GLU A 95 8.07 1.78 -17.83
CA GLU A 95 9.35 1.09 -17.63
C GLU A 95 9.46 -0.21 -18.47
N ARG A 96 8.39 -0.60 -19.20
CA ARG A 96 8.30 -1.83 -20.00
C ARG A 96 8.62 -3.09 -19.21
N VAL A 97 8.11 -3.18 -17.99
CA VAL A 97 8.26 -4.35 -17.11
C VAL A 97 6.90 -5.02 -16.87
N PRO A 98 6.88 -6.33 -16.54
CA PRO A 98 5.63 -7.00 -16.15
C PRO A 98 4.97 -6.30 -14.96
N ASN A 99 3.64 -6.27 -14.96
CA ASN A 99 2.87 -5.67 -13.86
C ASN A 99 2.55 -6.73 -12.77
N PRO A 100 3.17 -6.64 -11.58
CA PRO A 100 2.86 -7.53 -10.47
C PRO A 100 1.77 -6.97 -9.54
N PHE A 101 1.19 -5.80 -9.83
CA PHE A 101 0.28 -5.10 -8.94
C PHE A 101 -1.18 -5.43 -9.26
N HIS A 102 -1.92 -5.93 -8.27
CA HIS A 102 -3.29 -6.41 -8.42
C HIS A 102 -4.21 -5.72 -7.40
N PRO A 103 -5.38 -5.19 -7.81
CA PRO A 103 -6.36 -4.65 -6.87
C PRO A 103 -7.13 -5.77 -6.16
N HIS A 104 -7.53 -5.54 -4.90
CA HIS A 104 -8.44 -6.43 -4.20
C HIS A 104 -9.37 -5.67 -3.24
N HIS A 105 -10.65 -5.62 -3.58
CA HIS A 105 -11.69 -5.04 -2.72
C HIS A 105 -13.07 -5.63 -3.04
N GLY A 106 -14.02 -5.47 -2.12
CA GLY A 106 -15.32 -6.13 -2.18
C GLY A 106 -16.22 -5.76 -3.37
N SER A 107 -15.93 -4.67 -4.09
CA SER A 107 -16.71 -4.28 -5.29
C SER A 107 -16.17 -4.87 -6.60
N LEU A 108 -15.02 -5.53 -6.57
CA LEU A 108 -14.51 -6.27 -7.72
C LEU A 108 -15.32 -7.55 -7.92
N SER A 109 -15.39 -8.01 -9.19
CA SER A 109 -15.98 -9.30 -9.48
C SER A 109 -15.25 -10.44 -8.75
N ARG A 110 -15.91 -11.55 -8.57
CA ARG A 110 -15.33 -12.72 -7.91
C ARG A 110 -14.08 -13.22 -8.65
N GLU A 111 -14.15 -13.24 -9.97
CA GLU A 111 -13.08 -13.72 -10.85
C GLU A 111 -11.80 -12.90 -10.68
N ILE A 112 -11.91 -11.56 -10.59
CA ILE A 112 -10.76 -10.67 -10.39
C ILE A 112 -10.14 -10.89 -9.00
N ARG A 113 -10.96 -11.07 -7.98
CA ARG A 113 -10.46 -11.33 -6.61
C ARG A 113 -9.74 -12.69 -6.54
N GLU A 114 -10.35 -13.75 -7.09
CA GLU A 114 -9.75 -15.10 -7.14
C GLU A 114 -8.45 -15.10 -7.96
N ALA A 115 -8.39 -14.35 -9.07
CA ALA A 115 -7.15 -14.19 -9.84
C ALA A 115 -6.03 -13.50 -9.04
N THR A 116 -6.35 -12.46 -8.27
CA THR A 116 -5.39 -11.80 -7.37
C THR A 116 -4.90 -12.74 -6.27
N GLU A 117 -5.80 -13.51 -5.66
CA GLU A 117 -5.45 -14.49 -4.64
C GLU A 117 -4.60 -15.63 -5.21
N ALA A 118 -4.90 -16.09 -6.42
CA ALA A 118 -4.10 -17.09 -7.12
C ALA A 118 -2.70 -16.57 -7.44
N ALA A 119 -2.58 -15.31 -7.88
CA ALA A 119 -1.28 -14.68 -8.15
C ALA A 119 -0.43 -14.57 -6.87
N LEU A 120 -1.04 -14.29 -5.71
CA LEU A 120 -0.33 -14.25 -4.43
C LEU A 120 0.14 -15.63 -3.93
N ARG A 121 -0.50 -16.73 -4.37
CA ARG A 121 -0.10 -18.11 -4.05
C ARG A 121 0.94 -18.68 -5.00
N ASP A 122 1.10 -18.06 -6.16
CA ASP A 122 2.04 -18.53 -7.20
C ASP A 122 3.45 -17.98 -6.94
N ASP A 123 4.27 -18.76 -6.21
CA ASP A 123 5.66 -18.39 -5.90
C ASP A 123 6.57 -18.25 -7.15
N SER A 124 6.10 -18.61 -8.35
CA SER A 124 6.88 -18.50 -9.57
C SER A 124 7.00 -17.09 -10.13
N ARG A 125 6.13 -16.17 -9.69
CA ARG A 125 6.05 -14.79 -10.18
C ARG A 125 5.82 -13.82 -9.03
N PRO A 126 6.43 -12.63 -9.07
CA PRO A 126 6.15 -11.60 -8.07
C PRO A 126 4.68 -11.14 -8.15
N ALA A 127 4.05 -10.95 -6.99
CA ALA A 127 2.69 -10.45 -6.88
C ALA A 127 2.52 -9.54 -5.67
N THR A 128 2.01 -8.34 -5.89
CA THR A 128 1.68 -7.38 -4.84
C THR A 128 0.22 -6.99 -4.93
N SER A 129 -0.55 -7.28 -3.90
CA SER A 129 -1.95 -6.87 -3.86
C SER A 129 -2.10 -5.53 -3.15
N ILE A 130 -2.81 -4.60 -3.80
CA ILE A 130 -3.31 -3.37 -3.19
C ILE A 130 -4.76 -3.64 -2.78
N SER A 131 -5.04 -3.66 -1.46
CA SER A 131 -6.34 -4.13 -0.98
C SER A 131 -6.95 -3.23 0.10
N THR A 132 -8.26 -3.37 0.28
CA THR A 132 -8.95 -2.92 1.48
C THR A 132 -8.85 -4.00 2.58
N SER A 133 -9.75 -4.00 3.56
CA SER A 133 -9.80 -5.02 4.63
C SER A 133 -10.10 -6.45 4.15
N THR A 134 -10.40 -6.66 2.88
CA THR A 134 -10.79 -7.97 2.34
C THR A 134 -9.74 -9.07 2.48
N LEU A 135 -8.46 -8.71 2.59
CA LEU A 135 -7.35 -9.64 2.81
C LEU A 135 -6.81 -9.64 4.26
N GLU A 136 -7.51 -8.98 5.19
CA GLU A 136 -7.11 -9.00 6.61
C GLU A 136 -7.30 -10.37 7.26
N LEU A 137 -8.37 -11.08 6.90
CA LEU A 137 -8.80 -12.31 7.58
C LEU A 137 -9.06 -13.46 6.60
N GLY A 138 -8.80 -14.68 7.07
CA GLY A 138 -9.43 -15.92 6.61
C GLY A 138 -8.92 -16.49 5.28
N ILE A 139 -8.00 -15.86 4.55
CA ILE A 139 -7.52 -16.37 3.27
C ILE A 139 -6.07 -16.81 3.41
N ASP A 140 -5.76 -18.00 2.95
CA ASP A 140 -4.38 -18.46 2.77
C ASP A 140 -3.84 -17.84 1.47
N LEU A 141 -2.90 -16.93 1.61
CA LEU A 141 -2.28 -16.18 0.52
C LEU A 141 -0.85 -16.63 0.22
N GLY A 142 -0.41 -17.73 0.85
CA GLY A 142 0.99 -18.14 0.77
C GLY A 142 1.92 -17.26 1.61
N ALA A 143 3.21 -17.26 1.28
CA ALA A 143 4.23 -16.53 2.02
C ALA A 143 4.30 -15.07 1.60
N VAL A 144 3.80 -14.16 2.45
CA VAL A 144 3.88 -12.71 2.27
C VAL A 144 5.15 -12.18 2.95
N GLU A 145 6.01 -11.51 2.20
CA GLU A 145 7.29 -10.97 2.68
C GLU A 145 7.10 -9.71 3.52
N SER A 146 6.23 -8.83 3.09
CA SER A 146 5.95 -7.60 3.82
C SER A 146 4.53 -7.10 3.65
N VAL A 147 4.10 -6.31 4.61
CA VAL A 147 2.81 -5.64 4.64
C VAL A 147 3.03 -4.14 4.71
N VAL A 148 2.34 -3.40 3.86
CA VAL A 148 2.33 -1.95 3.84
C VAL A 148 0.95 -1.44 4.22
N GLN A 149 0.89 -0.39 5.04
CA GLN A 149 -0.34 0.32 5.35
C GLN A 149 -0.28 1.74 4.77
N LEU A 150 -1.22 2.08 3.89
CA LEU A 150 -1.40 3.43 3.36
C LEU A 150 -2.33 4.24 4.26
N GLY A 151 -1.78 5.27 4.89
CA GLY A 151 -2.48 6.05 5.91
C GLY A 151 -2.61 5.30 7.25
N ALA A 152 -3.32 5.88 8.21
CA ALA A 152 -3.54 5.24 9.50
C ALA A 152 -4.45 4.02 9.36
N ALA A 153 -4.12 2.92 10.05
CA ALA A 153 -5.05 1.79 10.13
C ALA A 153 -6.32 2.20 10.89
N PRO A 154 -7.50 1.66 10.52
CA PRO A 154 -8.78 2.05 11.16
C PRO A 154 -8.79 1.77 12.67
N THR A 155 -8.18 0.68 13.09
CA THR A 155 -8.06 0.26 14.49
C THR A 155 -6.72 -0.43 14.74
N VAL A 156 -6.30 -0.51 16.00
CA VAL A 156 -5.13 -1.29 16.42
C VAL A 156 -5.30 -2.78 16.11
N SER A 157 -6.51 -3.30 16.26
CA SER A 157 -6.83 -4.70 15.91
C SER A 157 -6.63 -4.95 14.42
N SER A 158 -7.11 -4.06 13.55
CA SER A 158 -6.91 -4.14 12.11
C SER A 158 -5.40 -4.12 11.76
N LEU A 159 -4.64 -3.21 12.39
CA LEU A 159 -3.19 -3.16 12.19
C LEU A 159 -2.53 -4.50 12.56
N ARG A 160 -2.86 -5.07 13.74
CA ARG A 160 -2.32 -6.37 14.17
C ARG A 160 -2.66 -7.50 13.20
N GLN A 161 -3.91 -7.54 12.70
CA GLN A 161 -4.35 -8.55 11.73
C GLN A 161 -3.57 -8.43 10.40
N ARG A 162 -3.35 -7.20 9.92
CA ARG A 162 -2.55 -6.92 8.72
C ARG A 162 -1.09 -7.33 8.91
N MET A 163 -0.47 -6.92 10.03
CA MET A 163 0.91 -7.30 10.36
C MET A 163 1.09 -8.82 10.47
N GLY A 164 0.12 -9.55 11.03
CA GLY A 164 0.13 -11.01 11.11
C GLY A 164 0.04 -11.73 9.76
N ARG A 165 -0.04 -11.02 8.64
CA ARG A 165 0.04 -11.57 7.27
C ARG A 165 1.45 -11.71 6.76
N SER A 166 2.44 -10.98 7.31
CA SER A 166 3.85 -11.08 6.95
C SER A 166 4.59 -12.07 7.83
N GLY A 167 5.77 -12.53 7.36
CA GLY A 167 6.73 -13.27 8.20
C GLY A 167 6.49 -14.77 8.33
N ARG A 168 5.64 -15.39 7.53
CA ARG A 168 5.40 -16.86 7.59
C ARG A 168 6.47 -17.71 6.89
N ARG A 169 7.53 -17.12 6.37
CA ARG A 169 8.71 -17.85 5.88
C ARG A 169 9.63 -18.20 7.05
N GLY A 170 9.33 -19.24 7.81
CA GLY A 170 10.27 -19.65 8.85
C GLY A 170 9.83 -20.69 9.84
N SER A 171 9.10 -21.73 9.38
CA SER A 171 8.99 -22.95 10.16
C SER A 171 8.55 -24.13 9.27
N ALA A 172 9.45 -24.48 8.33
CA ALA A 172 9.44 -25.78 7.69
C ALA A 172 10.89 -26.27 7.68
N SER A 173 11.30 -26.86 8.78
CA SER A 173 12.41 -27.82 8.87
C SER A 173 11.97 -28.92 9.79
#